data_078a62110a11537b50b1e6101ad9af39
#
_entry.id   078a62110a11537b50b1e6101ad9af39
#
_cell.length_a   1.000
_cell.length_b   1.000
_cell.length_c   1.000
_cell.angle_alpha   90.00
_cell.angle_beta   90.00
_cell.angle_gamma   90.00
#
_symmetry.space_group_name_H-M   'P 1'
#
loop_
_entity.id
_entity.type
_entity.pdbx_description
1 polymer ?
#
loop_
_entity_poly.entity_id
_entity_poly.type
_entity_poly.pdbx_seq_one_letter_code
_entity_poly.pdbx_strand_id
1 'polypeptide(L)' 'MIVLGSKWAEVLASQPETGMGYQVVTVRTKDGRNFTRVVIVGGVVSSVQGSHDIPFFEEDINEIVVTHDK' A
#
# COMPACT_ATOMS: atom_id res chain seq x y z
N MET A 1 5.37 -10.65 0.05
CA MET A 1 4.09 -10.07 0.48
C MET A 1 4.17 -9.59 1.92
N ILE A 2 3.53 -8.48 2.22
CA ILE A 2 3.48 -7.94 3.57
C ILE A 2 2.03 -7.79 3.97
N VAL A 3 1.66 -8.39 5.10
CA VAL A 3 0.31 -8.24 5.66
C VAL A 3 0.30 -6.97 6.51
N LEU A 4 -0.59 -6.04 6.18
CA LEU A 4 -0.71 -4.80 6.92
C LEU A 4 -1.52 -5.03 8.20
N GLY A 5 -1.06 -4.41 9.29
CA GLY A 5 -1.75 -4.47 10.56
C GLY A 5 -3.07 -3.71 10.56
N SER A 6 -3.82 -3.83 11.65
CA SER A 6 -5.17 -3.24 11.76
C SER A 6 -5.16 -1.72 11.55
N LYS A 7 -4.11 -1.03 11.96
CA LYS A 7 -3.99 0.41 11.76
C LYS A 7 -4.10 0.79 10.28
N TRP A 8 -3.33 0.12 9.44
CA TRP A 8 -3.35 0.40 8.01
C TRP A 8 -4.58 -0.19 7.33
N ALA A 9 -5.04 -1.33 7.80
CA ALA A 9 -6.27 -1.93 7.29
C ALA A 9 -7.46 -0.98 7.49
N GLU A 10 -7.55 -0.31 8.64
CA GLU A 10 -8.61 0.66 8.89
C GLU A 10 -8.50 1.88 7.98
N VAL A 11 -7.28 2.38 7.77
CA VAL A 11 -7.05 3.51 6.86
C VAL A 11 -7.52 3.15 5.46
N LEU A 12 -7.17 1.97 4.99
CA LEU A 12 -7.53 1.53 3.64
C LEU A 12 -9.02 1.22 3.52
N ALA A 13 -9.63 0.66 4.55
CA ALA A 13 -11.05 0.36 4.56
C ALA A 13 -11.93 1.62 4.46
N SER A 14 -11.41 2.76 4.91
CA SER A 14 -12.12 4.03 4.81
C SER A 14 -12.00 4.69 3.43
N GLN A 15 -11.18 4.13 2.55
CA GLN A 15 -10.93 4.65 1.21
C GLN A 15 -11.62 3.78 0.16
N PRO A 16 -12.10 4.37 -0.94
CA PRO A 16 -12.67 3.57 -2.02
C PRO A 16 -11.60 2.71 -2.69
N GLU A 17 -12.00 1.53 -3.13
CA GLU A 17 -11.11 0.64 -3.85
C GLU A 17 -10.82 1.16 -5.25
N THR A 18 -9.60 0.94 -5.73
CA THR A 18 -9.21 1.29 -7.10
C THR A 18 -9.92 0.38 -8.10
N GLY A 19 -10.06 -0.88 -7.72
CA GLY A 19 -10.78 -1.86 -8.49
C GLY A 19 -11.39 -2.89 -7.54
N MET A 20 -11.99 -3.93 -8.10
CA MET A 20 -12.68 -4.93 -7.30
C MET A 20 -11.69 -5.73 -6.47
N GLY A 21 -11.66 -5.50 -5.17
CA GLY A 21 -10.82 -6.24 -4.23
C GLY A 21 -9.39 -5.73 -4.10
N TYR A 22 -9.01 -4.60 -4.73
CA TYR A 22 -7.67 -4.08 -4.59
C TYR A 22 -7.64 -2.55 -4.57
N GLN A 23 -6.54 -2.01 -4.03
CA GLN A 23 -6.28 -0.58 -4.02
C GLN A 23 -4.85 -0.32 -4.50
N VAL A 24 -4.68 0.75 -5.26
CA VAL A 24 -3.35 1.21 -5.69
C VAL A 24 -3.02 2.46 -4.89
N VAL A 25 -1.89 2.43 -4.20
CA VAL A 25 -1.52 3.48 -3.26
C VAL A 25 -0.08 3.93 -3.48
N THR A 26 0.26 5.06 -2.88
CA THR A 26 1.64 5.50 -2.71
C THR A 26 2.01 5.27 -1.25
N VAL A 27 3.13 4.60 -1.02
CA VAL A 27 3.65 4.37 0.33
C VAL A 27 4.85 5.29 0.55
N ARG A 28 4.80 6.05 1.64
CA ARG A 28 5.92 6.89 2.08
C ARG A 28 6.55 6.23 3.29
N THR A 29 7.85 6.01 3.22
CA THR A 29 8.58 5.37 4.31
C THR A 29 9.18 6.42 5.25
N LYS A 30 9.53 5.96 6.47
CA LYS A 30 10.06 6.84 7.51
C LYS A 30 11.44 7.39 7.15
N ASP A 31 12.15 6.72 6.25
CA ASP A 31 13.46 7.16 5.77
C ASP A 31 13.38 8.14 4.59
N GLY A 32 12.16 8.53 4.22
CA GLY A 32 11.94 9.55 3.19
C GLY A 32 11.77 9.02 1.78
N ARG A 33 11.71 7.71 1.60
CA ARG A 33 11.46 7.13 0.27
C ARG A 33 9.98 7.11 -0.04
N ASN A 34 9.65 7.19 -1.32
CA ASN A 34 8.29 7.12 -1.82
C ASN A 34 8.18 5.98 -2.82
N PHE A 35 7.18 5.14 -2.64
CA PHE A 35 6.91 4.03 -3.56
C PHE A 35 5.52 4.21 -4.14
N THR A 36 5.45 4.41 -5.45
CA THR A 36 4.19 4.55 -6.17
C THR A 36 3.73 3.20 -6.71
N ARG A 37 2.47 3.12 -7.14
CA ARG A 37 1.88 1.90 -7.72
C ARG A 37 2.04 0.69 -6.79
N VAL A 38 1.79 0.90 -5.53
CA VAL A 38 1.77 -0.19 -4.57
C VAL A 38 0.37 -0.80 -4.59
N VAL A 39 0.28 -2.06 -4.97
CA VAL A 39 -1.00 -2.77 -5.06
C VAL A 39 -1.25 -3.50 -3.75
N ILE A 40 -2.40 -3.21 -3.15
CA ILE A 40 -2.81 -3.83 -1.90
C ILE A 40 -4.11 -4.60 -2.16
N VAL A 41 -4.09 -5.88 -1.84
CA VAL A 41 -5.25 -6.77 -2.00
C VAL A 41 -5.61 -7.32 -0.64
N GLY A 42 -6.82 -6.98 -0.17
CA GLY A 42 -7.31 -7.49 1.11
C GLY A 42 -6.42 -7.16 2.30
N GLY A 43 -5.80 -5.97 2.31
CA GLY A 43 -4.91 -5.58 3.39
C GLY A 43 -3.49 -6.15 3.28
N VAL A 44 -3.16 -6.77 2.14
CA VAL A 44 -1.83 -7.36 1.90
C VAL A 44 -1.15 -6.61 0.77
N VAL A 45 0.07 -6.16 1.00
CA VAL A 45 0.87 -5.54 -0.07
C VAL A 45 1.29 -6.65 -1.02
N SER A 46 0.77 -6.61 -2.23
CA SER A 46 0.95 -7.65 -3.23
C SER A 46 2.10 -7.36 -4.18
N SER A 47 2.23 -6.11 -4.61
CA SER A 47 3.31 -5.73 -5.51
C SER A 47 3.63 -4.25 -5.37
N VAL A 48 4.83 -3.88 -5.80
CA VAL A 48 5.29 -2.48 -5.83
C VAL A 48 5.83 -2.23 -7.22
N GLN A 49 5.20 -1.31 -7.95
CA GLN A 49 5.60 -0.93 -9.31
C GLN A 49 5.72 -2.13 -10.25
N GLY A 50 4.81 -3.10 -10.10
CA GLY A 50 4.79 -4.29 -10.92
C GLY A 50 5.73 -5.40 -10.47
N SER A 51 6.52 -5.18 -9.42
CA SER A 51 7.43 -6.18 -8.87
C SER A 51 6.83 -6.80 -7.62
N HIS A 52 6.99 -8.11 -7.45
CA HIS A 52 6.56 -8.81 -6.24
C HIS A 52 7.57 -8.66 -5.10
N ASP A 53 8.73 -8.08 -5.36
CA ASP A 53 9.69 -7.74 -4.32
C ASP A 53 9.23 -6.47 -3.62
N ILE A 54 9.06 -6.55 -2.32
CA ILE A 54 8.60 -5.42 -1.51
C ILE A 54 9.81 -4.82 -0.80
N PRO A 55 10.25 -3.61 -1.19
CA PRO A 55 11.50 -3.04 -0.68
C PRO A 55 11.38 -2.36 0.69
N PHE A 56 10.31 -2.63 1.43
CA PHE A 56 10.10 -2.06 2.75
C PHE A 56 9.31 -3.05 3.61
N PHE A 57 9.33 -2.83 4.92
CA PHE A 57 8.51 -3.58 5.87
C PHE A 57 7.37 -2.69 6.36
N GLU A 58 6.35 -3.29 6.97
CA GLU A 58 5.21 -2.54 7.51
C GLU A 58 5.68 -1.46 8.49
N GLU A 59 6.64 -1.78 9.33
CA GLU A 59 7.17 -0.85 10.32
C GLU A 59 7.89 0.35 9.70
N ASP A 60 8.30 0.24 8.45
CA ASP A 60 8.94 1.34 7.72
C ASP A 60 7.94 2.33 7.15
N ILE A 61 6.67 1.97 7.12
CA ILE A 61 5.64 2.80 6.51
C ILE A 61 5.31 3.97 7.42
N ASN A 62 5.48 5.18 6.88
CA ASN A 62 5.10 6.41 7.58
C ASN A 62 3.70 6.86 7.18
N GLU A 63 3.37 6.74 5.89
CA GLU A 63 2.09 7.17 5.37
C GLU A 63 1.71 6.34 4.16
N ILE A 64 0.40 6.07 4.02
CA ILE A 64 -0.16 5.46 2.82
C ILE A 64 -1.17 6.45 2.25
N VAL A 65 -0.95 6.83 0.99
CA VAL A 65 -1.86 7.74 0.27
C VAL A 65 -2.54 6.93 -0.82
N VAL A 66 -3.85 6.83 -0.74
CA VAL A 66 -4.61 6.12 -1.79
C VAL A 66 -4.68 7.02 -3.02
N THR A 67 -4.06 6.55 -4.09
CA THR A 67 -4.05 7.26 -5.36
C THR A 67 -4.92 6.48 -6.34
N HIS A 68 -5.85 7.17 -6.98
CA HIS A 68 -6.71 6.55 -7.97
C HIS A 68 -6.21 6.84 -9.38
N ASP A 69 -4.91 6.72 -9.57
CA ASP A 69 -4.30 6.91 -10.87
C ASP A 69 -4.71 5.79 -11.83
N LYS A 70 -5.13 6.20 -12.96
CA LYS A 70 -5.55 5.28 -14.01
C LYS A 70 -4.45 5.03 -15.01
#